data_7b455ac1cffb9047ef27904a1ddb3c00
#
_entry.id   7b455ac1cffb9047ef27904a1ddb3c00
#
_cell.length_a   1.000
_cell.length_b   1.000
_cell.length_c   1.000
_cell.angle_alpha   90.00
_cell.angle_beta   90.00
_cell.angle_gamma   90.00
#
_symmetry.space_group_name_H-M   'P 1'
#
loop_
_entity.id
_entity.type
_entity.pdbx_description
1 polymer ?
#
loop_
_entity_poly.entity_id
_entity_poly.type
_entity_poly.pdbx_seq_one_letter_code
_entity_poly.pdbx_strand_id
1 'polypeptide(L)'
;MSYDEVLDYLYSALPMFHRIGPAAYKPDLSNTIDLCEIIGNPHKDLKTVHIAGTNGKGSTSHLIASALQEAGYNVGLCTSPHLKDFRERIKINGRMITREAVVEFVEKYRHQWSSIEPSFFEMTIALSFWYFKNEKVDIAVIETGLGGRLDSTNVILPEVCAITNIGWDHMNLLGDTLEKIALEKAGIIKHNTPIVLGEMKPNVRSVIIQKANEHSVQWIDASISTTEPPASELKGYYQDQNRRTAYQTLLSLRDKGWNISEDAICKGFATVIKNTGLMGRWQVLANAPLTVADVGHNVDGIEILMKQVSDQKFERLHFVIGMVNDKDIQSVLKLLPKEAVYYFCKADIPRGLDAALLQEQALIQGLNGNTYPSVRSAFEAAKEKASEKDMILIGGSVFTVAQVL
;
A
#
# COMPACT_ATOMS: atom_id res chain seq x y z
N MET A 1 0.78 30.51 -1.71
CA MET A 1 0.23 29.76 -0.55
C MET A 1 1.38 29.14 0.23
N SER A 2 1.28 29.06 1.57
CA SER A 2 2.18 28.20 2.36
C SER A 2 1.87 26.71 2.08
N TYR A 3 2.77 25.82 2.45
CA TYR A 3 2.54 24.38 2.30
C TYR A 3 1.32 23.89 3.11
N ASP A 4 1.12 24.43 4.31
CA ASP A 4 -0.01 24.05 5.16
C ASP A 4 -1.34 24.54 4.56
N GLU A 5 -1.39 25.76 4.01
CA GLU A 5 -2.55 26.25 3.26
C GLU A 5 -2.86 25.40 2.02
N VAL A 6 -1.83 24.88 1.35
CA VAL A 6 -2.00 23.97 0.22
C VAL A 6 -2.57 22.63 0.69
N LEU A 7 -2.07 22.07 1.78
CA LEU A 7 -2.62 20.82 2.34
C LEU A 7 -4.06 20.98 2.79
N ASP A 8 -4.39 22.09 3.47
CA ASP A 8 -5.77 22.40 3.88
C ASP A 8 -6.70 22.50 2.67
N TYR A 9 -6.25 23.14 1.59
CA TYR A 9 -6.99 23.18 0.33
C TYR A 9 -7.20 21.78 -0.24
N LEU A 10 -6.14 20.98 -0.38
CA LEU A 10 -6.24 19.63 -0.93
C LEU A 10 -7.15 18.72 -0.10
N TYR A 11 -7.09 18.82 1.22
CA TYR A 11 -7.89 17.99 2.11
C TYR A 11 -9.35 18.47 2.24
N SER A 12 -9.61 19.77 2.12
CA SER A 12 -10.96 20.32 2.27
C SER A 12 -11.74 20.38 0.95
N ALA A 13 -11.10 20.78 -0.14
CA ALA A 13 -11.76 21.03 -1.42
C ALA A 13 -11.91 19.79 -2.29
N LEU A 14 -10.99 18.81 -2.19
CA LEU A 14 -11.03 17.63 -3.06
C LEU A 14 -11.71 16.43 -2.39
N PRO A 15 -12.60 15.69 -3.12
CA PRO A 15 -13.14 14.43 -2.62
C PRO A 15 -12.02 13.44 -2.26
N MET A 16 -11.99 12.97 -1.01
CA MET A 16 -10.93 12.11 -0.51
C MET A 16 -11.50 10.81 0.04
N PHE A 17 -11.03 9.65 -0.45
CA PHE A 17 -11.51 8.34 -0.01
C PHE A 17 -11.36 8.15 1.52
N HIS A 18 -10.29 8.65 2.12
CA HIS A 18 -10.07 8.57 3.57
C HIS A 18 -11.09 9.36 4.41
N ARG A 19 -11.79 10.34 3.82
CA ARG A 19 -12.81 11.15 4.49
C ARG A 19 -14.23 10.66 4.22
N ILE A 20 -14.58 10.44 2.96
CA ILE A 20 -15.95 10.17 2.52
C ILE A 20 -16.15 8.76 1.95
N GLY A 21 -15.10 7.90 1.97
CA GLY A 21 -15.18 6.51 1.54
C GLY A 21 -15.49 6.36 0.04
N PRO A 22 -16.34 5.37 -0.33
CA PRO A 22 -16.66 5.05 -1.71
C PRO A 22 -17.21 6.20 -2.54
N ALA A 23 -17.82 7.21 -1.92
CA ALA A 23 -18.35 8.40 -2.60
C ALA A 23 -17.25 9.26 -3.29
N ALA A 24 -15.98 9.12 -2.88
CA ALA A 24 -14.87 9.77 -3.56
C ALA A 24 -14.36 9.02 -4.79
N TYR A 25 -14.83 7.79 -5.03
CA TYR A 25 -14.41 6.99 -6.16
C TYR A 25 -15.18 7.38 -7.42
N LYS A 26 -14.47 7.76 -8.48
CA LYS A 26 -15.03 8.01 -9.80
C LYS A 26 -14.73 6.81 -10.69
N PRO A 27 -15.77 6.14 -11.28
CA PRO A 27 -15.58 4.90 -12.03
C PRO A 27 -15.18 5.14 -13.49
N ASP A 28 -14.27 6.08 -13.74
CA ASP A 28 -13.72 6.39 -15.07
C ASP A 28 -12.33 7.04 -14.93
N LEU A 29 -11.65 7.25 -16.05
CA LEU A 29 -10.31 7.86 -16.11
C LEU A 29 -10.32 9.28 -16.71
N SER A 30 -11.48 9.84 -17.03
CA SER A 30 -11.59 11.13 -17.73
C SER A 30 -10.87 12.24 -16.98
N ASN A 31 -11.16 12.42 -15.70
CA ASN A 31 -10.51 13.43 -14.90
C ASN A 31 -8.98 13.29 -14.86
N THR A 32 -8.48 12.06 -14.74
CA THR A 32 -7.03 11.81 -14.73
C THR A 32 -6.40 12.14 -16.08
N ILE A 33 -7.08 11.80 -17.17
CA ILE A 33 -6.64 12.11 -18.54
C ILE A 33 -6.59 13.64 -18.72
N ASP A 34 -7.67 14.34 -18.38
CA ASP A 34 -7.77 15.78 -18.49
C ASP A 34 -6.70 16.50 -17.61
N LEU A 35 -6.49 16.01 -16.38
CA LEU A 35 -5.39 16.52 -15.53
C LEU A 35 -4.03 16.32 -16.18
N CYS A 36 -3.79 15.13 -16.73
CA CYS A 36 -2.54 14.84 -17.44
C CYS A 36 -2.36 15.76 -18.65
N GLU A 37 -3.44 16.09 -19.36
CA GLU A 37 -3.42 17.01 -20.49
C GLU A 37 -3.05 18.43 -20.06
N ILE A 38 -3.66 18.93 -18.99
CA ILE A 38 -3.34 20.24 -18.38
C ILE A 38 -1.86 20.36 -18.03
N ILE A 39 -1.25 19.30 -17.50
CA ILE A 39 0.16 19.31 -17.08
C ILE A 39 1.14 18.87 -18.20
N GLY A 40 0.67 18.72 -19.44
CA GLY A 40 1.50 18.40 -20.60
C GLY A 40 1.80 16.91 -20.81
N ASN A 41 0.94 16.02 -20.34
CA ASN A 41 1.00 14.56 -20.52
C ASN A 41 2.35 13.92 -20.06
N PRO A 42 2.90 14.25 -18.89
CA PRO A 42 4.22 13.78 -18.48
C PRO A 42 4.30 12.24 -18.39
N HIS A 43 3.19 11.55 -18.09
CA HIS A 43 3.09 10.11 -17.96
C HIS A 43 3.43 9.35 -19.25
N LYS A 44 3.30 9.96 -20.43
CA LYS A 44 3.59 9.33 -21.74
C LYS A 44 5.08 9.09 -21.96
N ASP A 45 5.93 9.91 -21.33
CA ASP A 45 7.39 9.81 -21.48
C ASP A 45 8.08 9.06 -20.32
N LEU A 46 7.32 8.75 -19.25
CA LEU A 46 7.87 8.07 -18.08
C LEU A 46 7.97 6.55 -18.33
N LYS A 47 9.16 6.00 -18.07
CA LYS A 47 9.33 4.56 -17.92
C LYS A 47 8.78 4.15 -16.56
N THR A 48 7.93 3.13 -16.51
CA THR A 48 7.23 2.78 -15.26
C THR A 48 7.16 1.28 -15.03
N VAL A 49 7.03 0.90 -13.74
CA VAL A 49 6.58 -0.42 -13.30
C VAL A 49 5.23 -0.22 -12.61
N HIS A 50 4.23 -1.00 -12.97
CA HIS A 50 2.86 -0.82 -12.46
C HIS A 50 2.47 -1.99 -11.54
N ILE A 51 2.13 -1.70 -10.29
CA ILE A 51 1.87 -2.70 -9.25
C ILE A 51 0.43 -2.63 -8.78
N ALA A 52 -0.33 -3.72 -9.01
CA ALA A 52 -1.67 -3.91 -8.44
C ALA A 52 -1.68 -5.09 -7.46
N GLY A 53 -2.80 -5.28 -6.77
CA GLY A 53 -3.01 -6.37 -5.82
C GLY A 53 -3.93 -5.98 -4.67
N THR A 54 -4.30 -6.93 -3.83
CA THR A 54 -5.02 -6.64 -2.58
C THR A 54 -4.03 -6.24 -1.50
N ASN A 55 -3.16 -7.14 -1.10
CA ASN A 55 -2.10 -6.92 -0.12
C ASN A 55 -0.71 -6.95 -0.80
N GLY A 56 0.31 -6.40 -0.13
CA GLY A 56 1.70 -6.51 -0.58
C GLY A 56 2.15 -5.47 -1.62
N LYS A 57 1.25 -4.71 -2.25
CA LYS A 57 1.60 -3.71 -3.27
C LYS A 57 2.74 -2.79 -2.84
N GLY A 58 2.56 -2.09 -1.70
CA GLY A 58 3.56 -1.16 -1.18
C GLY A 58 4.91 -1.83 -0.90
N SER A 59 4.93 -3.00 -0.23
CA SER A 59 6.17 -3.75 0.04
C SER A 59 6.89 -4.13 -1.27
N THR A 60 6.15 -4.67 -2.24
CA THR A 60 6.68 -5.04 -3.56
C THR A 60 7.22 -3.80 -4.29
N SER A 61 6.50 -2.69 -4.28
CA SER A 61 6.93 -1.43 -4.89
C SER A 61 8.23 -0.90 -4.25
N HIS A 62 8.34 -0.94 -2.93
CA HIS A 62 9.54 -0.51 -2.22
C HIS A 62 10.75 -1.43 -2.48
N LEU A 63 10.56 -2.75 -2.54
CA LEU A 63 11.63 -3.70 -2.89
C LEU A 63 12.16 -3.45 -4.31
N ILE A 64 11.27 -3.27 -5.28
CA ILE A 64 11.66 -2.96 -6.67
C ILE A 64 12.39 -1.62 -6.74
N ALA A 65 11.84 -0.57 -6.11
CA ALA A 65 12.45 0.76 -6.13
C ALA A 65 13.84 0.74 -5.47
N SER A 66 14.00 0.02 -4.35
CA SER A 66 15.29 -0.10 -3.67
C SER A 66 16.35 -0.80 -4.53
N ALA A 67 16.00 -1.89 -5.20
CA ALA A 67 16.92 -2.60 -6.09
C ALA A 67 17.31 -1.76 -7.31
N LEU A 68 16.38 -1.00 -7.88
CA LEU A 68 16.66 -0.08 -8.97
C LEU A 68 17.58 1.07 -8.54
N GLN A 69 17.44 1.59 -7.32
CA GLN A 69 18.37 2.59 -6.76
C GLN A 69 19.79 2.02 -6.61
N GLU A 70 19.93 0.79 -6.09
CA GLU A 70 21.22 0.11 -5.97
C GLU A 70 21.85 -0.22 -7.35
N ALA A 71 21.01 -0.35 -8.39
CA ALA A 71 21.48 -0.48 -9.77
C ALA A 71 21.94 0.87 -10.38
N GLY A 72 21.81 1.98 -9.65
CA GLY A 72 22.28 3.31 -10.04
C GLY A 72 21.27 4.18 -10.78
N TYR A 73 20.00 3.76 -10.85
CA TYR A 73 18.94 4.56 -11.48
C TYR A 73 18.40 5.66 -10.56
N ASN A 74 17.95 6.76 -11.17
CA ASN A 74 17.13 7.78 -10.51
C ASN A 74 15.68 7.30 -10.49
N VAL A 75 15.20 6.84 -9.32
CA VAL A 75 13.96 6.07 -9.19
C VAL A 75 12.85 6.89 -8.55
N GLY A 76 11.74 7.07 -9.28
CA GLY A 76 10.48 7.54 -8.74
C GLY A 76 9.73 6.41 -8.03
N LEU A 77 9.05 6.71 -6.93
CA LEU A 77 8.19 5.78 -6.21
C LEU A 77 6.89 6.48 -5.82
N CYS A 78 5.76 5.98 -6.35
CA CYS A 78 4.41 6.47 -5.99
C CYS A 78 3.67 5.36 -5.26
N THR A 79 3.29 5.59 -4.00
CA THR A 79 2.62 4.61 -3.14
C THR A 79 1.45 5.22 -2.36
N SER A 80 0.52 4.38 -1.89
CA SER A 80 -0.63 4.82 -1.10
C SER A 80 -1.15 3.73 -0.15
N PRO A 81 -1.78 4.14 0.97
CA PRO A 81 -1.84 5.49 1.52
C PRO A 81 -0.53 5.91 2.19
N HIS A 82 -0.40 7.18 2.57
CA HIS A 82 0.65 7.64 3.47
C HIS A 82 0.31 7.30 4.93
N LEU A 83 1.31 7.28 5.80
CA LEU A 83 1.14 7.12 7.24
C LEU A 83 1.00 8.47 7.95
N LYS A 84 1.98 9.34 7.85
CA LYS A 84 2.05 10.61 8.58
C LYS A 84 2.04 11.84 7.68
N ASP A 85 2.82 11.84 6.62
CA ASP A 85 3.04 12.99 5.75
C ASP A 85 2.53 12.69 4.33
N PHE A 86 1.75 13.59 3.78
CA PHE A 86 1.27 13.49 2.40
C PHE A 86 2.38 13.15 1.40
N ARG A 87 3.57 13.72 1.61
CA ARG A 87 4.73 13.59 0.73
C ARG A 87 5.31 12.16 0.69
N GLU A 88 4.95 11.29 1.65
CA GLU A 88 5.33 9.86 1.61
C GLU A 88 4.84 9.17 0.34
N ARG A 89 3.75 9.68 -0.28
CA ARG A 89 3.15 9.15 -1.50
C ARG A 89 4.02 9.29 -2.73
N ILE A 90 4.95 10.26 -2.74
CA ILE A 90 5.77 10.62 -3.90
C ILE A 90 7.21 10.78 -3.45
N LYS A 91 8.06 9.85 -3.86
CA LYS A 91 9.48 9.83 -3.47
C LYS A 91 10.36 9.70 -4.70
N ILE A 92 11.57 10.26 -4.62
CA ILE A 92 12.66 10.02 -5.57
C ILE A 92 13.89 9.60 -4.77
N ASN A 93 14.41 8.41 -5.06
CA ASN A 93 15.55 7.81 -4.33
C ASN A 93 15.34 7.88 -2.80
N GLY A 94 14.13 7.50 -2.35
CA GLY A 94 13.72 7.50 -0.95
C GLY A 94 13.42 8.87 -0.33
N ARG A 95 13.74 9.96 -1.01
CA ARG A 95 13.44 11.33 -0.55
C ARG A 95 12.03 11.72 -0.97
N MET A 96 11.24 12.17 0.00
CA MET A 96 9.89 12.68 -0.26
C MET A 96 9.93 13.92 -1.17
N ILE A 97 8.90 14.09 -2.01
CA ILE A 97 8.66 15.34 -2.74
C ILE A 97 8.80 16.54 -1.81
N THR A 98 9.44 17.61 -2.28
CA THR A 98 9.64 18.80 -1.47
C THR A 98 8.33 19.55 -1.23
N ARG A 99 8.24 20.31 -0.15
CA ARG A 99 7.07 21.15 0.14
C ARG A 99 6.87 22.20 -0.96
N GLU A 100 7.97 22.74 -1.43
CA GLU A 100 8.02 23.76 -2.49
C GLU A 100 7.44 23.20 -3.81
N ALA A 101 7.80 21.96 -4.19
CA ALA A 101 7.27 21.33 -5.40
C ALA A 101 5.75 21.09 -5.31
N VAL A 102 5.25 20.70 -4.13
CA VAL A 102 3.80 20.56 -3.91
C VAL A 102 3.08 21.93 -4.06
N VAL A 103 3.64 22.98 -3.45
CA VAL A 103 3.11 24.34 -3.55
C VAL A 103 3.14 24.82 -4.99
N GLU A 104 4.28 24.70 -5.68
CA GLU A 104 4.45 25.10 -7.08
C GLU A 104 3.39 24.45 -7.98
N PHE A 105 3.21 23.14 -7.85
CA PHE A 105 2.23 22.40 -8.66
C PHE A 105 0.81 22.92 -8.43
N VAL A 106 0.39 23.07 -7.18
CA VAL A 106 -0.96 23.53 -6.85
C VAL A 106 -1.17 24.98 -7.30
N GLU A 107 -0.24 25.88 -7.02
CA GLU A 107 -0.35 27.28 -7.45
C GLU A 107 -0.44 27.43 -8.97
N LYS A 108 0.37 26.64 -9.69
CA LYS A 108 0.43 26.69 -11.16
C LYS A 108 -0.83 26.16 -11.83
N TYR A 109 -1.43 25.09 -11.30
CA TYR A 109 -2.46 24.34 -12.04
C TYR A 109 -3.86 24.40 -11.42
N ARG A 110 -4.05 24.79 -10.14
CA ARG A 110 -5.35 24.73 -9.44
C ARG A 110 -6.50 25.45 -10.16
N HIS A 111 -6.22 26.55 -10.85
CA HIS A 111 -7.27 27.29 -11.58
C HIS A 111 -7.70 26.56 -12.86
N GLN A 112 -6.85 25.72 -13.43
CA GLN A 112 -7.12 24.98 -14.66
C GLN A 112 -7.94 23.72 -14.38
N TRP A 113 -7.75 23.08 -13.22
CA TRP A 113 -8.52 21.89 -12.89
C TRP A 113 -9.85 22.14 -12.16
N SER A 114 -10.17 23.40 -11.85
CA SER A 114 -11.43 23.74 -11.16
C SER A 114 -12.70 23.27 -11.90
N SER A 115 -12.65 23.19 -13.23
CA SER A 115 -13.74 22.66 -14.07
C SER A 115 -13.80 21.13 -14.14
N ILE A 116 -12.73 20.44 -13.75
CA ILE A 116 -12.64 18.97 -13.78
C ILE A 116 -13.16 18.38 -12.45
N GLU A 117 -13.06 19.14 -11.35
CA GLU A 117 -13.39 18.70 -9.99
C GLU A 117 -12.70 17.36 -9.63
N PRO A 118 -11.36 17.27 -9.71
CA PRO A 118 -10.66 16.02 -9.48
C PRO A 118 -10.80 15.54 -8.03
N SER A 119 -10.71 14.25 -7.83
CA SER A 119 -10.50 13.69 -6.50
C SER A 119 -9.07 13.97 -6.00
N PHE A 120 -8.89 13.88 -4.69
CA PHE A 120 -7.57 13.97 -4.06
C PHE A 120 -6.56 12.96 -4.65
N PHE A 121 -7.03 11.75 -4.98
CA PHE A 121 -6.16 10.71 -5.54
C PHE A 121 -5.75 11.03 -6.97
N GLU A 122 -6.69 11.43 -7.84
CA GLU A 122 -6.41 11.85 -9.22
C GLU A 122 -5.38 12.99 -9.26
N MET A 123 -5.56 14.01 -8.42
CA MET A 123 -4.61 15.11 -8.27
C MET A 123 -3.23 14.62 -7.79
N THR A 124 -3.20 13.69 -6.81
CA THR A 124 -1.94 13.16 -6.29
C THR A 124 -1.17 12.39 -7.38
N ILE A 125 -1.85 11.63 -8.23
CA ILE A 125 -1.25 10.91 -9.33
C ILE A 125 -0.71 11.87 -10.40
N ALA A 126 -1.48 12.90 -10.78
CA ALA A 126 -1.02 13.94 -11.69
C ALA A 126 0.24 14.65 -11.16
N LEU A 127 0.24 15.02 -9.86
CA LEU A 127 1.41 15.61 -9.19
C LEU A 127 2.62 14.67 -9.25
N SER A 128 2.43 13.35 -9.04
CA SER A 128 3.53 12.39 -9.09
C SER A 128 4.18 12.32 -10.47
N PHE A 129 3.36 12.27 -11.53
CA PHE A 129 3.86 12.24 -12.91
C PHE A 129 4.60 13.54 -13.29
N TRP A 130 4.01 14.69 -12.92
CA TRP A 130 4.64 15.99 -13.12
C TRP A 130 6.00 16.07 -12.42
N TYR A 131 6.06 15.66 -11.15
CA TYR A 131 7.28 15.71 -10.36
C TYR A 131 8.36 14.78 -10.92
N PHE A 132 8.02 13.53 -11.23
CA PHE A 132 8.97 12.57 -11.80
C PHE A 132 9.54 13.02 -13.14
N LYS A 133 8.72 13.64 -13.99
CA LYS A 133 9.17 14.18 -15.27
C LYS A 133 10.12 15.36 -15.09
N ASN A 134 9.80 16.30 -14.19
CA ASN A 134 10.63 17.47 -13.92
C ASN A 134 11.99 17.09 -13.32
N GLU A 135 12.00 16.12 -12.42
CA GLU A 135 13.20 15.59 -11.76
C GLU A 135 13.95 14.54 -12.63
N LYS A 136 13.47 14.27 -13.84
CA LYS A 136 14.08 13.39 -14.82
C LYS A 136 14.42 12.01 -14.26
N VAL A 137 13.44 11.35 -13.62
CA VAL A 137 13.63 9.98 -13.15
C VAL A 137 13.84 9.04 -14.35
N ASP A 138 14.71 8.05 -14.17
CA ASP A 138 14.95 7.03 -15.20
C ASP A 138 13.79 6.05 -15.30
N ILE A 139 13.21 5.70 -14.14
CA ILE A 139 12.07 4.79 -14.02
C ILE A 139 11.27 5.12 -12.76
N ALA A 140 9.95 4.96 -12.83
CA ALA A 140 9.08 5.13 -11.67
C ALA A 140 8.29 3.85 -11.35
N VAL A 141 8.27 3.46 -10.08
CA VAL A 141 7.43 2.37 -9.57
C VAL A 141 6.11 2.97 -9.08
N ILE A 142 5.02 2.56 -9.69
CA ILE A 142 3.68 3.13 -9.47
C ILE A 142 2.77 2.07 -8.87
N GLU A 143 2.33 2.29 -7.64
CA GLU A 143 1.33 1.47 -6.96
C GLU A 143 -0.08 1.94 -7.29
N THR A 144 -1.00 1.03 -7.67
CA THR A 144 -2.43 1.34 -7.80
C THR A 144 -3.04 1.70 -6.44
N GLY A 145 -3.93 2.68 -6.41
CA GLY A 145 -4.69 3.00 -5.19
C GLY A 145 -5.78 1.99 -4.91
N LEU A 146 -6.62 1.69 -5.91
CA LEU A 146 -7.78 0.82 -5.79
C LEU A 146 -8.08 0.08 -7.10
N GLY A 147 -8.20 -1.25 -7.02
CA GLY A 147 -8.50 -2.06 -8.21
C GLY A 147 -7.34 -2.08 -9.19
N GLY A 148 -7.52 -1.56 -10.36
CA GLY A 148 -6.54 -1.45 -11.45
C GLY A 148 -7.15 -0.83 -12.70
N ARG A 149 -8.22 -1.40 -13.27
CA ARG A 149 -8.81 -1.00 -14.55
C ARG A 149 -9.18 0.49 -14.62
N LEU A 150 -9.80 0.98 -13.57
CA LEU A 150 -10.27 2.38 -13.45
C LEU A 150 -9.48 3.15 -12.37
N ASP A 151 -8.30 2.66 -11.99
CA ASP A 151 -7.42 3.38 -11.10
C ASP A 151 -6.72 4.54 -11.84
N SER A 152 -6.61 5.69 -11.21
CA SER A 152 -5.99 6.90 -11.80
C SER A 152 -4.57 6.66 -12.30
N THR A 153 -3.87 5.65 -11.77
CA THR A 153 -2.53 5.27 -12.25
C THR A 153 -2.56 4.58 -13.62
N ASN A 154 -3.73 4.05 -14.05
CA ASN A 154 -3.83 3.18 -15.23
C ASN A 154 -3.78 3.91 -16.59
N VAL A 155 -3.39 5.17 -16.60
CA VAL A 155 -3.10 5.96 -17.81
C VAL A 155 -1.68 5.74 -18.35
N ILE A 156 -0.82 5.03 -17.61
CA ILE A 156 0.58 4.75 -17.99
C ILE A 156 0.71 3.55 -18.93
N LEU A 157 1.85 3.49 -19.64
CA LEU A 157 2.30 2.33 -20.42
C LEU A 157 3.58 1.77 -19.79
N PRO A 158 3.47 0.80 -18.85
CA PRO A 158 4.61 0.35 -18.07
C PRO A 158 5.54 -0.60 -18.84
N GLU A 159 6.80 -0.68 -18.39
CA GLU A 159 7.76 -1.67 -18.84
C GLU A 159 7.35 -3.09 -18.37
N VAL A 160 6.89 -3.21 -17.13
CA VAL A 160 6.42 -4.46 -16.52
C VAL A 160 5.23 -4.15 -15.61
N CYS A 161 4.23 -5.02 -15.62
CA CYS A 161 3.15 -5.03 -14.62
C CYS A 161 3.37 -6.14 -13.59
N ALA A 162 2.86 -5.95 -12.36
CA ALA A 162 2.77 -7.04 -11.39
C ALA A 162 1.46 -6.98 -10.60
N ILE A 163 0.89 -8.16 -10.31
CA ILE A 163 -0.26 -8.32 -9.41
C ILE A 163 0.20 -9.18 -8.24
N THR A 164 0.27 -8.59 -7.04
CA THR A 164 0.87 -9.23 -5.86
C THR A 164 0.04 -10.39 -5.35
N ASN A 165 -1.26 -10.19 -5.16
CA ASN A 165 -2.24 -11.21 -4.80
C ASN A 165 -3.67 -10.70 -5.06
N ILE A 166 -4.63 -11.62 -4.91
CA ILE A 166 -6.07 -11.31 -4.94
C ILE A 166 -6.70 -11.83 -3.65
N GLY A 167 -7.34 -10.95 -2.92
CA GLY A 167 -8.06 -11.24 -1.69
C GLY A 167 -9.30 -10.37 -1.55
N TRP A 168 -10.07 -10.62 -0.50
CA TRP A 168 -11.29 -9.88 -0.19
C TRP A 168 -10.98 -8.49 0.36
N ASP A 169 -11.24 -7.46 -0.43
CA ASP A 169 -11.20 -6.06 -0.02
C ASP A 169 -12.03 -5.20 -0.98
N HIS A 170 -12.61 -4.11 -0.48
CA HIS A 170 -13.41 -3.17 -1.26
C HIS A 170 -14.51 -3.80 -2.13
N MET A 171 -15.19 -4.82 -1.62
CA MET A 171 -16.19 -5.64 -2.36
C MET A 171 -17.31 -4.79 -2.96
N ASN A 172 -17.72 -3.73 -2.30
CA ASN A 172 -18.73 -2.78 -2.75
C ASN A 172 -18.33 -1.97 -4.01
N LEU A 173 -17.04 -1.95 -4.37
CA LEU A 173 -16.49 -1.25 -5.53
C LEU A 173 -15.90 -2.20 -6.59
N LEU A 174 -15.23 -3.26 -6.14
CA LEU A 174 -14.51 -4.17 -7.02
C LEU A 174 -15.30 -5.44 -7.38
N GLY A 175 -16.43 -5.66 -6.70
CA GLY A 175 -17.29 -6.81 -6.90
C GLY A 175 -17.28 -7.81 -5.75
N ASP A 176 -18.28 -8.68 -5.73
CA ASP A 176 -18.66 -9.60 -4.70
C ASP A 176 -18.10 -11.02 -4.89
N THR A 177 -17.15 -11.19 -5.82
CA THR A 177 -16.39 -12.43 -6.03
C THR A 177 -14.91 -12.14 -6.25
N LEU A 178 -14.03 -13.09 -5.91
CA LEU A 178 -12.60 -12.95 -6.13
C LEU A 178 -12.25 -12.81 -7.62
N GLU A 179 -13.02 -13.45 -8.49
CA GLU A 179 -12.88 -13.36 -9.96
C GLU A 179 -13.17 -11.93 -10.46
N LYS A 180 -14.20 -11.27 -9.94
CA LYS A 180 -14.50 -9.86 -10.28
C LYS A 180 -13.39 -8.95 -9.80
N ILE A 181 -12.91 -9.12 -8.56
CA ILE A 181 -11.77 -8.36 -8.02
C ILE A 181 -10.52 -8.60 -8.87
N ALA A 182 -10.29 -9.84 -9.33
CA ALA A 182 -9.17 -10.17 -10.21
C ALA A 182 -9.26 -9.47 -11.56
N LEU A 183 -10.46 -9.40 -12.18
CA LEU A 183 -10.69 -8.69 -13.45
C LEU A 183 -10.40 -7.19 -13.33
N GLU A 184 -10.83 -6.56 -12.23
CA GLU A 184 -10.52 -5.14 -11.98
C GLU A 184 -9.02 -4.90 -11.86
N LYS A 185 -8.30 -5.79 -11.16
CA LYS A 185 -6.83 -5.67 -11.02
C LYS A 185 -6.10 -6.02 -12.33
N ALA A 186 -6.57 -7.01 -13.06
CA ALA A 186 -6.04 -7.37 -14.38
C ALA A 186 -6.20 -6.26 -15.44
N GLY A 187 -7.01 -5.24 -15.17
CA GLY A 187 -7.12 -4.05 -16.01
C GLY A 187 -5.83 -3.23 -16.15
N ILE A 188 -4.79 -3.50 -15.37
CA ILE A 188 -3.45 -2.90 -15.57
C ILE A 188 -2.66 -3.57 -16.70
N ILE A 189 -3.11 -4.71 -17.22
CA ILE A 189 -2.43 -5.43 -18.32
C ILE A 189 -2.51 -4.58 -19.58
N LYS A 190 -1.36 -4.37 -20.22
CA LYS A 190 -1.24 -3.61 -21.47
C LYS A 190 -0.60 -4.47 -22.55
N HIS A 191 -0.89 -4.20 -23.81
CA HIS A 191 -0.21 -4.85 -24.93
C HIS A 191 1.31 -4.69 -24.84
N ASN A 192 2.05 -5.71 -25.19
CA ASN A 192 3.53 -5.75 -25.18
C ASN A 192 4.16 -5.51 -23.80
N THR A 193 3.40 -5.62 -22.72
CA THR A 193 3.91 -5.42 -21.36
C THR A 193 3.82 -6.72 -20.57
N PRO A 194 4.92 -7.37 -20.19
CA PRO A 194 4.89 -8.60 -19.42
C PRO A 194 4.24 -8.36 -18.05
N ILE A 195 3.53 -9.40 -17.56
CA ILE A 195 2.87 -9.37 -16.25
C ILE A 195 3.42 -10.45 -15.34
N VAL A 196 3.78 -10.05 -14.10
CA VAL A 196 4.19 -10.95 -13.03
C VAL A 196 3.02 -11.19 -12.09
N LEU A 197 2.73 -12.45 -11.80
CA LEU A 197 1.68 -12.89 -10.90
C LEU A 197 2.31 -13.36 -9.59
N GLY A 198 1.93 -12.78 -8.47
CA GLY A 198 2.27 -13.26 -7.15
C GLY A 198 1.41 -14.46 -6.74
N GLU A 199 1.45 -14.80 -5.46
CA GLU A 199 0.69 -15.96 -4.95
C GLU A 199 -0.81 -15.64 -4.89
N MET A 200 -1.61 -16.55 -5.49
CA MET A 200 -3.08 -16.45 -5.50
C MET A 200 -3.72 -17.82 -5.76
N LYS A 201 -4.99 -17.95 -5.42
CA LYS A 201 -5.77 -19.16 -5.65
C LYS A 201 -5.83 -19.53 -7.14
N PRO A 202 -5.84 -20.82 -7.51
CA PRO A 202 -5.80 -21.24 -8.93
C PRO A 202 -6.94 -20.71 -9.80
N ASN A 203 -8.18 -20.67 -9.28
CA ASN A 203 -9.34 -20.13 -9.99
C ASN A 203 -9.19 -18.63 -10.32
N VAL A 204 -8.63 -17.86 -9.40
CA VAL A 204 -8.37 -16.43 -9.57
C VAL A 204 -7.21 -16.19 -10.54
N ARG A 205 -6.15 -16.99 -10.43
CA ARG A 205 -4.99 -16.96 -11.32
C ARG A 205 -5.38 -17.19 -12.77
N SER A 206 -6.27 -18.16 -13.03
CA SER A 206 -6.74 -18.46 -14.39
C SER A 206 -7.45 -17.28 -15.04
N VAL A 207 -8.18 -16.46 -14.29
CA VAL A 207 -8.82 -15.24 -14.80
C VAL A 207 -7.78 -14.24 -15.32
N ILE A 208 -6.70 -14.03 -14.54
CA ILE A 208 -5.65 -13.07 -14.95
C ILE A 208 -4.85 -13.61 -16.14
N ILE A 209 -4.55 -14.92 -16.16
CA ILE A 209 -3.87 -15.58 -17.28
C ILE A 209 -4.71 -15.47 -18.55
N GLN A 210 -6.02 -15.72 -18.46
CA GLN A 210 -6.91 -15.53 -19.59
C GLN A 210 -6.83 -14.10 -20.14
N LYS A 211 -6.85 -13.11 -19.23
CA LYS A 211 -6.73 -11.70 -19.61
C LYS A 211 -5.39 -11.36 -20.27
N ALA A 212 -4.29 -11.94 -19.76
CA ALA A 212 -2.96 -11.79 -20.36
C ALA A 212 -2.92 -12.40 -21.76
N ASN A 213 -3.51 -13.58 -21.97
CA ASN A 213 -3.58 -14.24 -23.27
C ASN A 213 -4.44 -13.45 -24.27
N GLU A 214 -5.56 -12.86 -23.86
CA GLU A 214 -6.39 -11.96 -24.69
C GLU A 214 -5.58 -10.77 -25.23
N HIS A 215 -4.61 -10.29 -24.45
CA HIS A 215 -3.70 -9.21 -24.86
C HIS A 215 -2.41 -9.71 -25.51
N SER A 216 -2.25 -11.02 -25.72
CA SER A 216 -1.02 -11.67 -26.24
C SER A 216 0.24 -11.26 -25.44
N VAL A 217 0.13 -11.24 -24.12
CA VAL A 217 1.16 -10.77 -23.19
C VAL A 217 1.79 -11.96 -22.47
N GLN A 218 3.11 -11.95 -22.35
CA GLN A 218 3.85 -12.90 -21.50
C GLN A 218 3.46 -12.72 -20.04
N TRP A 219 3.13 -13.83 -19.37
CA TRP A 219 2.90 -13.86 -17.94
C TRP A 219 3.91 -14.77 -17.23
N ILE A 220 4.29 -14.39 -16.03
CA ILE A 220 5.26 -15.07 -15.20
C ILE A 220 4.63 -15.30 -13.83
N ASP A 221 4.61 -16.54 -13.35
CA ASP A 221 4.11 -16.90 -12.04
C ASP A 221 5.27 -16.92 -11.04
N ALA A 222 5.34 -15.92 -10.19
CA ALA A 222 6.38 -15.79 -9.18
C ALA A 222 6.26 -16.83 -8.05
N SER A 223 5.07 -17.39 -7.83
CA SER A 223 4.83 -18.36 -6.75
C SER A 223 5.41 -19.75 -7.01
N ILE A 224 5.57 -20.12 -8.29
CA ILE A 224 6.13 -21.43 -8.70
C ILE A 224 7.56 -21.32 -9.23
N SER A 225 8.13 -20.11 -9.24
CA SER A 225 9.53 -19.93 -9.66
C SER A 225 10.48 -20.72 -8.76
N THR A 226 11.36 -21.48 -9.38
CA THR A 226 12.41 -22.24 -8.67
C THR A 226 13.59 -21.36 -8.25
N THR A 227 13.68 -20.14 -8.79
CA THR A 227 14.75 -19.20 -8.44
C THR A 227 14.40 -18.52 -7.12
N GLU A 228 15.20 -18.79 -6.09
CA GLU A 228 15.01 -18.19 -4.77
C GLU A 228 15.44 -16.73 -4.78
N PRO A 229 14.57 -15.79 -4.39
CA PRO A 229 14.94 -14.38 -4.31
C PRO A 229 15.94 -14.12 -3.18
N PRO A 230 16.80 -13.10 -3.28
CA PRO A 230 17.69 -12.70 -2.19
C PRO A 230 16.92 -12.40 -0.89
N ALA A 231 17.60 -12.55 0.24
CA ALA A 231 17.04 -12.18 1.55
C ALA A 231 16.72 -10.68 1.63
N SER A 232 15.72 -10.34 2.44
CA SER A 232 15.32 -8.94 2.70
C SER A 232 15.35 -8.64 4.20
N GLU A 233 15.54 -7.37 4.55
CA GLU A 233 15.40 -6.92 5.95
C GLU A 233 13.94 -6.86 6.45
N LEU A 234 12.95 -6.97 5.55
CA LEU A 234 11.53 -7.00 5.91
C LEU A 234 11.18 -8.32 6.61
N LYS A 235 10.55 -8.24 7.80
CA LYS A 235 10.37 -9.38 8.71
C LYS A 235 9.00 -10.07 8.66
N GLY A 236 8.00 -9.51 7.97
CA GLY A 236 6.67 -10.12 7.91
C GLY A 236 6.68 -11.43 7.10
N TYR A 237 5.93 -12.45 7.51
CA TYR A 237 5.80 -13.72 6.76
C TYR A 237 5.28 -13.52 5.34
N TYR A 238 4.35 -12.57 5.17
CA TYR A 238 3.85 -12.16 3.86
C TYR A 238 4.93 -11.51 2.97
N GLN A 239 6.09 -11.18 3.51
CA GLN A 239 7.18 -10.57 2.73
C GLN A 239 7.89 -11.57 1.83
N ASP A 240 7.81 -12.87 2.10
CA ASP A 240 8.36 -13.87 1.18
C ASP A 240 7.69 -13.81 -0.18
N GLN A 241 6.35 -13.76 -0.19
CA GLN A 241 5.55 -13.63 -1.41
C GLN A 241 5.83 -12.29 -2.14
N ASN A 242 5.91 -11.19 -1.39
CA ASN A 242 6.22 -9.87 -1.95
C ASN A 242 7.61 -9.85 -2.58
N ARG A 243 8.59 -10.46 -1.91
CA ARG A 243 9.97 -10.62 -2.35
C ARG A 243 10.07 -11.42 -3.66
N ARG A 244 9.36 -12.56 -3.77
CA ARG A 244 9.27 -13.36 -5.00
C ARG A 244 8.69 -12.56 -6.15
N THR A 245 7.59 -11.84 -5.91
CA THR A 245 6.94 -10.99 -6.92
C THR A 245 7.86 -9.85 -7.35
N ALA A 246 8.52 -9.16 -6.41
CA ALA A 246 9.46 -8.10 -6.71
C ALA A 246 10.67 -8.61 -7.51
N TYR A 247 11.22 -9.76 -7.13
CA TYR A 247 12.36 -10.36 -7.81
C TYR A 247 12.04 -10.72 -9.26
N GLN A 248 10.92 -11.41 -9.51
CA GLN A 248 10.50 -11.76 -10.88
C GLN A 248 10.20 -10.50 -11.72
N THR A 249 9.70 -9.43 -11.10
CA THR A 249 9.49 -8.15 -11.78
C THR A 249 10.84 -7.53 -12.20
N LEU A 250 11.85 -7.58 -11.34
CA LEU A 250 13.21 -7.11 -11.66
C LEU A 250 13.88 -7.96 -12.75
N LEU A 251 13.68 -9.28 -12.74
CA LEU A 251 14.16 -10.15 -13.82
C LEU A 251 13.47 -9.81 -15.15
N SER A 252 12.17 -9.55 -15.15
CA SER A 252 11.43 -9.14 -16.34
C SER A 252 11.90 -7.78 -16.89
N LEU A 253 12.29 -6.85 -16.02
CA LEU A 253 12.95 -5.61 -16.44
C LEU A 253 14.30 -5.88 -17.08
N ARG A 254 15.08 -6.81 -16.52
CA ARG A 254 16.37 -7.24 -17.08
C ARG A 254 16.22 -7.79 -18.50
N ASP A 255 15.20 -8.61 -18.73
CA ASP A 255 14.85 -9.16 -20.05
C ASP A 255 14.46 -8.06 -21.05
N LYS A 256 13.98 -6.91 -20.58
CA LYS A 256 13.71 -5.72 -21.39
C LYS A 256 14.92 -4.81 -21.57
N GLY A 257 16.09 -5.22 -21.11
CA GLY A 257 17.35 -4.51 -21.31
C GLY A 257 17.77 -3.56 -20.18
N TRP A 258 17.05 -3.55 -19.04
CA TRP A 258 17.48 -2.77 -17.88
C TRP A 258 18.71 -3.44 -17.24
N ASN A 259 19.76 -2.66 -17.01
CA ASN A 259 20.99 -3.17 -16.40
C ASN A 259 20.85 -3.25 -14.87
N ILE A 260 20.35 -4.37 -14.39
CA ILE A 260 20.11 -4.63 -12.96
C ILE A 260 20.92 -5.87 -12.56
N SER A 261 22.05 -5.70 -11.90
CA SER A 261 22.90 -6.82 -11.46
C SER A 261 22.24 -7.58 -10.29
N GLU A 262 22.63 -8.84 -10.10
CA GLU A 262 22.18 -9.62 -8.94
C GLU A 262 22.63 -8.96 -7.62
N ASP A 263 23.85 -8.41 -7.59
CA ASP A 263 24.38 -7.67 -6.44
C ASP A 263 23.51 -6.45 -6.08
N ALA A 264 23.02 -5.71 -7.08
CA ALA A 264 22.10 -4.58 -6.86
C ALA A 264 20.77 -5.05 -6.26
N ILE A 265 20.24 -6.20 -6.71
CA ILE A 265 19.00 -6.76 -6.13
C ILE A 265 19.24 -7.20 -4.68
N CYS A 266 20.34 -7.92 -4.42
CA CYS A 266 20.71 -8.35 -3.07
C CYS A 266 20.84 -7.16 -2.11
N LYS A 267 21.59 -6.13 -2.50
CA LYS A 267 21.76 -4.91 -1.71
C LYS A 267 20.45 -4.18 -1.49
N GLY A 268 19.67 -3.98 -2.55
CA GLY A 268 18.39 -3.29 -2.49
C GLY A 268 17.40 -3.97 -1.56
N PHE A 269 17.32 -5.29 -1.58
CA PHE A 269 16.44 -6.04 -0.67
C PHE A 269 16.92 -5.98 0.78
N ALA A 270 18.23 -6.01 1.00
CA ALA A 270 18.83 -5.92 2.33
C ALA A 270 18.73 -4.53 2.97
N THR A 271 18.53 -3.47 2.16
CA THR A 271 18.50 -2.08 2.63
C THR A 271 17.22 -1.33 2.24
N VAL A 272 16.13 -2.05 1.99
CA VAL A 272 14.89 -1.45 1.46
C VAL A 272 14.28 -0.37 2.38
N ILE A 273 14.35 -0.55 3.69
CA ILE A 273 13.85 0.45 4.66
C ILE A 273 14.71 1.71 4.58
N LYS A 274 16.03 1.55 4.59
CA LYS A 274 16.98 2.67 4.49
C LYS A 274 16.82 3.43 3.18
N ASN A 275 16.70 2.72 2.07
CA ASN A 275 16.66 3.31 0.73
C ASN A 275 15.30 3.94 0.40
N THR A 276 14.20 3.50 1.02
CA THR A 276 12.86 3.92 0.61
C THR A 276 11.98 4.46 1.74
N GLY A 277 12.38 4.25 2.99
CA GLY A 277 11.61 4.68 4.16
C GLY A 277 10.29 3.94 4.32
N LEU A 278 10.22 2.63 4.00
CA LEU A 278 9.04 1.80 4.24
C LEU A 278 8.79 1.65 5.74
N MET A 279 7.54 1.89 6.17
CA MET A 279 7.12 1.80 7.57
C MET A 279 5.86 0.93 7.72
N GLY A 280 5.58 0.50 8.97
CA GLY A 280 4.33 -0.16 9.33
C GLY A 280 4.14 -1.57 8.79
N ARG A 281 5.23 -2.30 8.50
CA ARG A 281 5.21 -3.70 8.01
C ARG A 281 6.00 -4.58 8.95
N TRP A 282 5.33 -5.22 9.91
CA TRP A 282 5.97 -5.92 11.03
C TRP A 282 7.11 -5.09 11.62
N GLN A 283 6.84 -3.83 11.85
CA GLN A 283 7.85 -2.87 12.32
C GLN A 283 8.07 -3.04 13.81
N VAL A 284 9.26 -3.50 14.19
CA VAL A 284 9.66 -3.64 15.59
C VAL A 284 10.00 -2.25 16.16
N LEU A 285 9.27 -1.84 17.20
CA LEU A 285 9.45 -0.56 17.90
C LEU A 285 10.27 -0.72 19.17
N ALA A 286 10.17 -1.89 19.82
CA ALA A 286 10.95 -2.25 21.01
C ALA A 286 11.11 -3.77 21.08
N ASN A 287 12.15 -4.24 21.79
CA ASN A 287 12.43 -5.67 21.94
C ASN A 287 11.98 -6.26 23.28
N ALA A 288 11.77 -5.44 24.31
CA ALA A 288 11.33 -5.86 25.63
C ALA A 288 10.43 -4.78 26.28
N PRO A 289 9.11 -4.99 26.37
CA PRO A 289 8.36 -6.05 25.66
C PRO A 289 8.50 -5.96 24.13
N LEU A 290 8.44 -7.10 23.44
CA LEU A 290 8.43 -7.08 21.99
C LEU A 290 7.23 -6.26 21.49
N THR A 291 7.51 -5.12 20.88
CA THR A 291 6.48 -4.18 20.42
C THR A 291 6.52 -4.08 18.90
N VAL A 292 5.43 -4.44 18.26
CA VAL A 292 5.33 -4.51 16.78
C VAL A 292 4.16 -3.68 16.29
N ALA A 293 4.38 -2.91 15.23
CA ALA A 293 3.34 -2.21 14.49
C ALA A 293 3.17 -2.81 13.09
N ASP A 294 1.92 -3.16 12.73
CA ASP A 294 1.58 -3.71 11.41
C ASP A 294 0.25 -3.17 10.89
N VAL A 295 0.24 -2.76 9.62
CA VAL A 295 -0.93 -2.16 8.96
C VAL A 295 -1.92 -3.17 8.39
N GLY A 296 -1.78 -4.47 8.66
CA GLY A 296 -2.75 -5.49 8.30
C GLY A 296 -4.17 -5.10 8.77
N HIS A 297 -5.17 -5.16 7.87
CA HIS A 297 -6.50 -4.62 8.15
C HIS A 297 -7.66 -5.35 7.46
N ASN A 298 -7.38 -6.38 6.69
CA ASN A 298 -8.37 -7.26 6.05
C ASN A 298 -8.14 -8.71 6.49
N VAL A 299 -9.09 -9.58 6.16
CA VAL A 299 -9.09 -10.99 6.60
C VAL A 299 -7.77 -11.69 6.26
N ASP A 300 -7.36 -11.65 4.99
CA ASP A 300 -6.14 -12.34 4.53
C ASP A 300 -4.87 -11.78 5.21
N GLY A 301 -4.79 -10.47 5.39
CA GLY A 301 -3.65 -9.82 6.06
C GLY A 301 -3.58 -10.14 7.55
N ILE A 302 -4.72 -10.12 8.24
CA ILE A 302 -4.80 -10.44 9.67
C ILE A 302 -4.54 -11.93 9.93
N GLU A 303 -5.00 -12.84 9.08
CA GLU A 303 -4.72 -14.27 9.21
C GLU A 303 -3.21 -14.55 9.21
N ILE A 304 -2.47 -13.99 8.25
CA ILE A 304 -1.01 -14.16 8.18
C ILE A 304 -0.33 -13.47 9.38
N LEU A 305 -0.81 -12.29 9.76
CA LEU A 305 -0.29 -11.55 10.92
C LEU A 305 -0.47 -12.36 12.21
N MET A 306 -1.65 -12.93 12.46
CA MET A 306 -1.91 -13.74 13.65
C MET A 306 -1.09 -15.03 13.66
N LYS A 307 -0.86 -15.67 12.52
CA LYS A 307 0.06 -16.80 12.40
C LYS A 307 1.48 -16.39 12.82
N GLN A 308 1.98 -15.26 12.35
CA GLN A 308 3.30 -14.78 12.75
C GLN A 308 3.37 -14.41 14.24
N VAL A 309 2.31 -13.83 14.80
CA VAL A 309 2.21 -13.54 16.24
C VAL A 309 2.27 -14.84 17.05
N SER A 310 1.55 -15.91 16.64
CA SER A 310 1.54 -17.19 17.36
C SER A 310 2.91 -17.90 17.39
N ASP A 311 3.79 -17.59 16.43
CA ASP A 311 5.15 -18.13 16.37
C ASP A 311 6.15 -17.32 17.21
N GLN A 312 5.73 -16.19 17.81
CA GLN A 312 6.58 -15.42 18.74
C GLN A 312 6.54 -16.03 20.14
N LYS A 313 7.61 -15.82 20.90
CA LYS A 313 7.69 -16.23 22.31
C LYS A 313 7.30 -15.06 23.20
N PHE A 314 6.18 -15.15 23.88
CA PHE A 314 5.70 -14.18 24.86
C PHE A 314 4.80 -14.86 25.90
N GLU A 315 4.61 -14.21 27.06
CA GLU A 315 3.71 -14.71 28.11
C GLU A 315 2.28 -14.23 27.88
N ARG A 316 2.09 -12.98 27.41
CA ARG A 316 0.78 -12.38 27.13
C ARG A 316 0.85 -11.45 25.94
N LEU A 317 -0.19 -11.46 25.11
CA LEU A 317 -0.36 -10.51 24.01
C LEU A 317 -1.23 -9.32 24.48
N HIS A 318 -0.71 -8.11 24.30
CA HIS A 318 -1.42 -6.85 24.43
C HIS A 318 -1.68 -6.30 23.04
N PHE A 319 -2.96 -6.19 22.63
CA PHE A 319 -3.28 -5.76 21.27
C PHE A 319 -3.99 -4.40 21.29
N VAL A 320 -3.28 -3.36 20.85
CA VAL A 320 -3.81 -2.02 20.58
C VAL A 320 -4.44 -2.03 19.21
N ILE A 321 -5.78 -1.98 19.15
CA ILE A 321 -6.53 -2.17 17.90
C ILE A 321 -7.50 -1.01 17.64
N GLY A 322 -7.42 -0.47 16.41
CA GLY A 322 -8.39 0.47 15.88
C GLY A 322 -8.69 0.14 14.41
N MET A 323 -9.96 0.22 14.03
CA MET A 323 -10.44 -0.16 12.69
C MET A 323 -11.17 1.01 12.02
N VAL A 324 -11.52 0.84 10.75
CA VAL A 324 -12.31 1.79 9.96
C VAL A 324 -13.67 1.17 9.59
N ASN A 325 -14.69 2.03 9.40
CA ASN A 325 -16.09 1.61 9.25
C ASN A 325 -16.41 0.82 7.98
N ASP A 326 -15.56 0.87 6.94
CA ASP A 326 -15.78 0.29 5.62
C ASP A 326 -15.18 -1.12 5.45
N LYS A 327 -14.72 -1.73 6.54
CA LYS A 327 -14.11 -3.07 6.53
C LYS A 327 -15.06 -4.15 7.06
N ASP A 328 -14.81 -5.39 6.70
CA ASP A 328 -15.49 -6.55 7.27
C ASP A 328 -14.95 -6.85 8.69
N ILE A 329 -15.42 -6.04 9.64
CA ILE A 329 -14.94 -6.06 11.02
C ILE A 329 -15.21 -7.43 11.66
N GLN A 330 -16.40 -7.99 11.44
CA GLN A 330 -16.80 -9.26 12.05
C GLN A 330 -15.89 -10.42 11.65
N SER A 331 -15.52 -10.51 10.36
CA SER A 331 -14.64 -11.55 9.89
C SER A 331 -13.21 -11.38 10.41
N VAL A 332 -12.74 -10.14 10.55
CA VAL A 332 -11.43 -9.86 11.16
C VAL A 332 -11.41 -10.22 12.64
N LEU A 333 -12.42 -9.81 13.43
CA LEU A 333 -12.47 -10.09 14.87
C LEU A 333 -12.49 -11.59 15.19
N LYS A 334 -13.08 -12.44 14.34
CA LYS A 334 -13.09 -13.90 14.50
C LYS A 334 -11.71 -14.54 14.45
N LEU A 335 -10.75 -13.89 13.80
CA LEU A 335 -9.37 -14.38 13.65
C LEU A 335 -8.48 -14.03 14.86
N LEU A 336 -8.93 -13.17 15.75
CA LEU A 336 -8.12 -12.62 16.82
C LEU A 336 -8.09 -13.56 18.04
N PRO A 337 -6.94 -13.68 18.75
CA PRO A 337 -6.79 -14.59 19.90
C PRO A 337 -7.59 -14.12 21.10
N LYS A 338 -8.40 -15.03 21.68
CA LYS A 338 -9.30 -14.71 22.81
C LYS A 338 -8.56 -14.43 24.11
N GLU A 339 -7.35 -14.97 24.27
CA GLU A 339 -6.50 -14.85 25.45
C GLU A 339 -5.73 -13.53 25.51
N ALA A 340 -5.75 -12.74 24.43
CA ALA A 340 -5.08 -11.44 24.39
C ALA A 340 -5.84 -10.39 25.22
N VAL A 341 -5.10 -9.39 25.69
CA VAL A 341 -5.68 -8.18 26.31
C VAL A 341 -5.84 -7.11 25.25
N TYR A 342 -7.09 -6.67 25.02
CA TYR A 342 -7.39 -5.70 23.98
C TYR A 342 -7.46 -4.28 24.52
N TYR A 343 -6.93 -3.33 23.72
CA TYR A 343 -6.96 -1.90 23.94
C TYR A 343 -7.67 -1.27 22.73
N PHE A 344 -9.00 -1.17 22.81
CA PHE A 344 -9.83 -0.66 21.72
C PHE A 344 -9.72 0.86 21.63
N CYS A 345 -9.39 1.36 20.45
CA CYS A 345 -9.20 2.79 20.22
C CYS A 345 -9.77 3.22 18.87
N LYS A 346 -9.99 4.52 18.73
CA LYS A 346 -10.38 5.14 17.47
C LYS A 346 -9.19 5.91 16.90
N ALA A 347 -8.83 5.64 15.64
CA ALA A 347 -7.89 6.50 14.92
C ALA A 347 -8.55 7.87 14.66
N ASP A 348 -7.75 8.95 14.76
CA ASP A 348 -8.21 10.33 14.57
C ASP A 348 -8.41 10.65 13.08
N ILE A 349 -9.42 10.02 12.51
CA ILE A 349 -9.92 10.24 11.15
C ILE A 349 -11.45 10.12 11.13
N PRO A 350 -12.16 10.79 10.20
CA PRO A 350 -13.63 10.76 10.14
C PRO A 350 -14.23 9.35 10.03
N ARG A 351 -13.56 8.43 9.33
CA ARG A 351 -13.98 7.02 9.14
C ARG A 351 -13.50 6.07 10.23
N GLY A 352 -12.77 6.54 11.23
CA GLY A 352 -12.36 5.72 12.37
C GLY A 352 -13.59 5.13 13.06
N LEU A 353 -13.63 3.81 13.24
CA LEU A 353 -14.68 3.15 14.00
C LEU A 353 -14.61 3.59 15.46
N ASP A 354 -15.76 3.93 16.03
CA ASP A 354 -15.84 4.28 17.45
C ASP A 354 -15.32 3.13 18.33
N ALA A 355 -14.54 3.46 19.37
CA ALA A 355 -13.90 2.48 20.22
C ALA A 355 -14.90 1.63 21.01
N ALA A 356 -16.03 2.20 21.43
CA ALA A 356 -17.07 1.47 22.15
C ALA A 356 -17.83 0.52 21.21
N LEU A 357 -18.11 0.95 19.98
CA LEU A 357 -18.72 0.08 18.96
C LEU A 357 -17.79 -1.07 18.57
N LEU A 358 -16.48 -0.82 18.46
CA LEU A 358 -15.50 -1.88 18.21
C LEU A 358 -15.43 -2.87 19.37
N GLN A 359 -15.42 -2.39 20.60
CA GLN A 359 -15.46 -3.23 21.81
C GLN A 359 -16.72 -4.08 21.86
N GLU A 360 -17.91 -3.51 21.60
CA GLU A 360 -19.17 -4.25 21.59
C GLU A 360 -19.13 -5.42 20.60
N GLN A 361 -18.67 -5.17 19.38
CA GLN A 361 -18.52 -6.22 18.37
C GLN A 361 -17.46 -7.27 18.76
N ALA A 362 -16.38 -6.84 19.40
CA ALA A 362 -15.32 -7.71 19.89
C ALA A 362 -15.79 -8.63 21.02
N LEU A 363 -16.59 -8.11 21.96
CA LEU A 363 -17.18 -8.89 23.05
C LEU A 363 -18.06 -10.04 22.55
N ILE A 364 -18.79 -9.86 21.45
CA ILE A 364 -19.57 -10.93 20.79
C ILE A 364 -18.67 -12.08 20.34
N GLN A 365 -17.42 -11.80 19.97
CA GLN A 365 -16.42 -12.81 19.58
C GLN A 365 -15.60 -13.34 20.77
N GLY A 366 -15.90 -12.89 22.01
CA GLY A 366 -15.17 -13.27 23.23
C GLY A 366 -13.83 -12.56 23.42
N LEU A 367 -13.63 -11.42 22.76
CA LEU A 367 -12.42 -10.60 22.89
C LEU A 367 -12.61 -9.57 24.01
N ASN A 368 -11.78 -9.64 25.04
CA ASN A 368 -11.92 -8.83 26.24
C ASN A 368 -10.90 -7.69 26.31
N GLY A 369 -11.34 -6.49 26.62
CA GLY A 369 -10.47 -5.33 26.77
C GLY A 369 -11.22 -4.05 27.11
N ASN A 370 -10.48 -2.94 27.20
CA ASN A 370 -11.02 -1.63 27.54
C ASN A 370 -10.96 -0.68 26.34
N THR A 371 -11.82 0.33 26.34
CA THR A 371 -11.81 1.43 25.38
C THR A 371 -10.92 2.58 25.85
N TYR A 372 -10.30 3.27 24.88
CA TYR A 372 -9.42 4.40 25.13
C TYR A 372 -9.76 5.55 24.17
N PRO A 373 -9.62 6.82 24.60
CA PRO A 373 -10.01 7.98 23.81
C PRO A 373 -9.13 8.23 22.58
N SER A 374 -7.92 7.66 22.55
CA SER A 374 -7.00 7.79 21.42
C SER A 374 -6.11 6.56 21.28
N VAL A 375 -5.51 6.39 20.11
CA VAL A 375 -4.50 5.33 19.87
C VAL A 375 -3.32 5.49 20.82
N ARG A 376 -2.87 6.72 21.04
CA ARG A 376 -1.73 7.01 21.92
C ARG A 376 -2.03 6.59 23.37
N SER A 377 -3.20 6.95 23.92
CA SER A 377 -3.58 6.54 25.28
C SER A 377 -3.76 5.03 25.43
N ALA A 378 -4.26 4.34 24.39
CA ALA A 378 -4.34 2.89 24.35
C ALA A 378 -2.94 2.25 24.37
N PHE A 379 -2.01 2.79 23.60
CA PHE A 379 -0.65 2.30 23.55
C PHE A 379 0.12 2.53 24.85
N GLU A 380 0.00 3.71 25.47
CA GLU A 380 0.62 3.97 26.79
C GLU A 380 0.05 3.01 27.86
N ALA A 381 -1.27 2.80 27.90
CA ALA A 381 -1.88 1.85 28.81
C ALA A 381 -1.41 0.39 28.57
N ALA A 382 -1.14 0.01 27.32
CA ALA A 382 -0.58 -1.30 27.01
C ALA A 382 0.87 -1.40 27.53
N LYS A 383 1.70 -0.38 27.36
CA LYS A 383 3.06 -0.34 27.88
C LYS A 383 3.13 -0.39 29.40
N GLU A 384 2.22 0.30 30.09
CA GLU A 384 2.17 0.29 31.57
C GLU A 384 1.81 -1.09 32.15
N LYS A 385 1.01 -1.90 31.39
CA LYS A 385 0.55 -3.21 31.85
C LYS A 385 1.43 -4.37 31.39
N ALA A 386 2.19 -4.19 30.32
CA ALA A 386 3.00 -5.24 29.77
C ALA A 386 4.28 -5.45 30.57
N SER A 387 4.61 -6.70 30.85
CA SER A 387 5.95 -7.11 31.35
C SER A 387 6.94 -7.20 30.19
N GLU A 388 8.24 -7.26 30.50
CA GLU A 388 9.29 -7.45 29.49
C GLU A 388 9.15 -8.73 28.66
N LYS A 389 8.43 -9.74 29.18
CA LYS A 389 8.18 -11.02 28.50
C LYS A 389 6.91 -11.03 27.68
N ASP A 390 6.13 -9.96 27.70
CA ASP A 390 4.91 -9.83 26.92
C ASP A 390 5.19 -9.34 25.51
N MET A 391 4.17 -9.36 24.68
CA MET A 391 4.19 -8.76 23.34
C MET A 391 3.13 -7.67 23.25
N ILE A 392 3.48 -6.52 22.68
CA ILE A 392 2.53 -5.47 22.31
C ILE A 392 2.41 -5.44 20.79
N LEU A 393 1.20 -5.65 20.28
CA LEU A 393 0.88 -5.49 18.86
C LEU A 393 0.03 -4.23 18.68
N ILE A 394 0.37 -3.41 17.67
CA ILE A 394 -0.42 -2.24 17.26
C ILE A 394 -0.90 -2.47 15.82
N GLY A 395 -2.22 -2.43 15.58
CA GLY A 395 -2.73 -2.75 14.26
C GLY A 395 -4.22 -2.50 14.04
N GLY A 396 -4.77 -3.20 13.01
CA GLY A 396 -6.16 -3.11 12.59
C GLY A 396 -6.45 -2.03 11.55
N SER A 397 -5.58 -1.04 11.40
CA SER A 397 -5.63 -0.08 10.29
C SER A 397 -4.31 0.66 10.10
N VAL A 398 -4.08 1.16 8.89
CA VAL A 398 -2.98 2.09 8.57
C VAL A 398 -3.01 3.31 9.49
N PHE A 399 -4.18 3.83 9.79
CA PHE A 399 -4.37 5.05 10.58
C PHE A 399 -4.09 4.85 12.07
N THR A 400 -4.35 3.65 12.60
CA THR A 400 -3.97 3.27 13.96
C THR A 400 -2.45 3.21 14.10
N VAL A 401 -1.79 2.54 13.19
CA VAL A 401 -0.33 2.41 13.16
C VAL A 401 0.34 3.77 12.99
N ALA A 402 -0.19 4.64 12.15
CA ALA A 402 0.34 5.98 11.88
C ALA A 402 0.47 6.86 13.15
N GLN A 403 -0.39 6.66 14.15
CA GLN A 403 -0.42 7.49 15.37
C GLN A 403 0.57 7.04 16.45
N VAL A 404 1.26 5.92 16.26
CA VAL A 404 2.30 5.43 17.17
C VAL A 404 3.71 5.44 16.57
N LEU A 405 3.82 5.49 15.23
CA LEU A 405 5.08 5.66 14.53
C LEU A 405 5.51 7.13 14.53
#